data_586257213edae919879f28e3fa43b007
#
_entry.id   586257213edae919879f28e3fa43b007
#
_cell.length_a   1.000
_cell.length_b   1.000
_cell.length_c   1.000
_cell.angle_alpha   90.00
_cell.angle_beta   90.00
_cell.angle_gamma   90.00
#
_symmetry.space_group_name_H-M   'P 1'
#
loop_
_entity.id
_entity.type
_entity.pdbx_description
1 polymer ?
#
loop_
_entity_poly.entity_id
_entity_poly.type
_entity_poly.pdbx_seq_one_letter_code
_entity_poly.pdbx_strand_id
1 'polypeptide(L)'
;MKNGFLAAVLLTLGTLAFGARAGAGPQNYQGPEPEWTPSMVKPCDRACLVGFMDGYMNAIFQHDPNAVPPLARDVRMTENTAELNIGEGMLWRSKVEPTSFKIVIADPVFGQVAEQTRLKIGGQDALVAIRLKIDRNRIEEIEQIWTRGVDKTAIPLLTTPRPGLVDDVPASERTSRDVLIWAANSYFDALEGDDGKIGAFADDCVRHENGYQTVNNPPPGGRMMPSPMLPNASTPQGQEQLKISMMTCSAQISTKILNFIKKIRPRRVLVVDEQKGVVATFPFFVEDGTRRGGDPNAPPGMMLNLYTMETFGIRGGLIHEVEAFPFVTIPYGLNNGWTEGAGH
;
A
#
# COMPACT_ATOMS: atom_id res chain seq x y z
N MET A 1 11.77 -44.53 -66.73
CA MET A 1 11.35 -45.59 -65.78
C MET A 1 11.92 -45.27 -64.42
N LYS A 2 11.11 -44.82 -63.53
CA LYS A 2 11.12 -45.03 -62.04
C LYS A 2 10.11 -44.06 -61.41
N ASN A 3 9.01 -44.66 -61.02
CA ASN A 3 7.92 -43.99 -60.30
C ASN A 3 8.36 -43.60 -58.89
N GLY A 4 8.09 -42.36 -58.50
CA GLY A 4 8.23 -41.92 -57.11
C GLY A 4 6.84 -41.52 -56.58
N PHE A 5 6.34 -42.26 -55.62
CA PHE A 5 5.08 -42.03 -54.92
C PHE A 5 5.22 -40.81 -54.01
N LEU A 6 4.35 -39.80 -54.21
CA LEU A 6 4.12 -38.76 -53.23
C LEU A 6 3.12 -39.27 -52.19
N ALA A 7 3.57 -39.43 -50.95
CA ALA A 7 2.70 -39.67 -49.83
C ALA A 7 2.24 -38.28 -49.26
N ALA A 8 0.95 -38.00 -49.41
CA ALA A 8 0.32 -36.86 -48.77
C ALA A 8 0.11 -37.12 -47.28
N VAL A 9 0.80 -36.40 -46.41
CA VAL A 9 0.54 -36.40 -44.97
C VAL A 9 -0.57 -35.39 -44.69
N LEU A 10 -1.76 -35.89 -44.37
CA LEU A 10 -2.84 -35.09 -43.79
C LEU A 10 -2.50 -34.75 -42.35
N LEU A 11 -2.12 -33.47 -42.09
CA LEU A 11 -2.09 -32.92 -40.74
C LEU A 11 -3.53 -32.59 -40.29
N THR A 12 -4.09 -33.41 -39.44
CA THR A 12 -5.29 -33.04 -38.69
C THR A 12 -4.90 -32.05 -37.58
N LEU A 13 -5.28 -30.80 -37.77
CA LEU A 13 -5.25 -29.80 -36.70
C LEU A 13 -6.32 -30.17 -35.66
N GLY A 14 -5.88 -30.82 -34.59
CA GLY A 14 -6.68 -30.97 -33.39
C GLY A 14 -6.78 -29.61 -32.69
N THR A 15 -7.95 -28.99 -32.73
CA THR A 15 -8.27 -27.84 -31.88
C THR A 15 -8.30 -28.31 -30.44
N LEU A 16 -7.21 -28.09 -29.69
CA LEU A 16 -7.20 -28.15 -28.25
C LEU A 16 -8.02 -26.96 -27.73
N ALA A 17 -9.31 -27.24 -27.46
CA ALA A 17 -10.11 -26.35 -26.63
C ALA A 17 -9.48 -26.31 -25.23
N PHE A 18 -8.72 -25.27 -24.91
CA PHE A 18 -8.42 -24.93 -23.53
C PHE A 18 -9.73 -24.54 -22.84
N GLY A 19 -10.38 -25.51 -22.25
CA GLY A 19 -11.41 -25.25 -21.28
C GLY A 19 -10.78 -24.48 -20.12
N ALA A 20 -11.08 -23.21 -20.02
CA ALA A 20 -10.82 -22.46 -18.81
C ALA A 20 -11.51 -23.22 -17.68
N ARG A 21 -10.75 -23.93 -16.85
CA ARG A 21 -11.23 -24.39 -15.56
C ARG A 21 -11.53 -23.13 -14.77
N ALA A 22 -12.82 -22.81 -14.64
CA ALA A 22 -13.26 -21.91 -13.58
C ALA A 22 -12.65 -22.46 -12.28
N GLY A 23 -11.76 -21.67 -11.67
CA GLY A 23 -11.15 -22.03 -10.40
C GLY A 23 -12.28 -22.36 -9.43
N ALA A 24 -12.15 -23.45 -8.68
CA ALA A 24 -13.07 -23.76 -7.61
C ALA A 24 -13.11 -22.54 -6.70
N GLY A 25 -14.27 -21.87 -6.60
CA GLY A 25 -14.48 -20.78 -5.66
C GLY A 25 -14.15 -21.23 -4.23
N PRO A 26 -13.94 -20.27 -3.31
CA PRO A 26 -13.53 -20.59 -1.95
C PRO A 26 -14.45 -21.66 -1.36
N GLN A 27 -13.83 -22.68 -0.77
CA GLN A 27 -14.52 -23.91 -0.32
C GLN A 27 -15.61 -23.67 0.75
N ASN A 28 -15.73 -22.45 1.26
CA ASN A 28 -16.68 -22.06 2.31
C ASN A 28 -18.04 -21.60 1.80
N TYR A 29 -18.26 -21.50 0.49
CA TYR A 29 -19.57 -21.12 -0.04
C TYR A 29 -20.46 -22.35 -0.24
N GLN A 30 -21.47 -22.51 0.61
CA GLN A 30 -22.46 -23.59 0.51
C GLN A 30 -23.86 -23.02 0.21
N GLY A 31 -24.14 -22.76 -1.04
CA GLY A 31 -25.50 -22.43 -1.49
C GLY A 31 -25.64 -21.09 -2.24
N PRO A 32 -26.82 -20.77 -2.79
CA PRO A 32 -27.09 -19.49 -3.42
C PRO A 32 -27.04 -18.37 -2.39
N GLU A 33 -26.46 -17.22 -2.78
CA GLU A 33 -26.54 -16.03 -1.94
C GLU A 33 -28.03 -15.69 -1.69
N PRO A 34 -28.42 -15.36 -0.45
CA PRO A 34 -29.79 -14.93 -0.20
C PRO A 34 -30.09 -13.68 -1.01
N GLU A 35 -31.31 -13.58 -1.59
CA GLU A 35 -31.76 -12.36 -2.25
C GLU A 35 -31.59 -11.18 -1.28
N TRP A 36 -30.79 -10.20 -1.69
CA TRP A 36 -30.50 -9.02 -0.88
C TRP A 36 -31.69 -8.09 -0.87
N THR A 37 -32.20 -7.78 0.32
CA THR A 37 -33.10 -6.65 0.54
C THR A 37 -32.42 -5.64 1.46
N PRO A 38 -32.45 -4.32 1.15
CA PRO A 38 -31.76 -3.29 1.93
C PRO A 38 -32.07 -3.30 3.44
N SER A 39 -33.25 -3.83 3.81
CA SER A 39 -33.70 -3.94 5.19
C SER A 39 -33.12 -5.12 5.98
N MET A 40 -32.45 -6.09 5.32
CA MET A 40 -31.99 -7.32 5.96
C MET A 40 -30.54 -7.29 6.45
N VAL A 41 -29.70 -6.40 5.91
CA VAL A 41 -28.28 -6.35 6.26
C VAL A 41 -27.99 -5.05 6.98
N LYS A 42 -27.62 -5.16 8.26
CA LYS A 42 -27.11 -4.01 9.00
C LYS A 42 -25.80 -3.55 8.34
N PRO A 43 -25.63 -2.26 8.03
CA PRO A 43 -24.35 -1.75 7.55
C PRO A 43 -23.21 -2.14 8.49
N CYS A 44 -22.07 -2.54 7.92
CA CYS A 44 -20.90 -2.89 8.69
C CYS A 44 -20.29 -1.60 9.25
N ASP A 45 -20.52 -1.34 10.52
CA ASP A 45 -19.95 -0.19 11.24
C ASP A 45 -18.45 -0.38 11.49
N ARG A 46 -17.80 0.60 12.11
CA ARG A 46 -16.37 0.56 12.41
C ARG A 46 -15.95 -0.71 13.14
N ALA A 47 -16.69 -1.10 14.18
CA ALA A 47 -16.35 -2.29 14.98
C ALA A 47 -16.47 -3.57 14.15
N CYS A 48 -17.49 -3.65 13.31
CA CYS A 48 -17.67 -4.73 12.35
C CYS A 48 -16.48 -4.81 11.36
N LEU A 49 -16.07 -3.70 10.75
CA LEU A 49 -14.94 -3.65 9.81
C LEU A 49 -13.61 -4.08 10.47
N VAL A 50 -13.34 -3.57 11.67
CA VAL A 50 -12.16 -3.98 12.45
C VAL A 50 -12.22 -5.46 12.78
N GLY A 51 -13.40 -5.98 13.13
CA GLY A 51 -13.60 -7.40 13.37
C GLY A 51 -13.31 -8.28 12.14
N PHE A 52 -13.65 -7.82 10.92
CA PHE A 52 -13.26 -8.51 9.68
C PHE A 52 -11.74 -8.51 9.48
N MET A 53 -11.06 -7.40 9.75
CA MET A 53 -9.60 -7.33 9.64
C MET A 53 -8.93 -8.25 10.66
N ASP A 54 -9.34 -8.17 11.93
CA ASP A 54 -8.78 -9.02 12.98
C ASP A 54 -9.03 -10.52 12.70
N GLY A 55 -10.22 -10.87 12.19
CA GLY A 55 -10.54 -12.23 11.78
C GLY A 55 -9.67 -12.72 10.63
N TYR A 56 -9.45 -11.87 9.62
CA TYR A 56 -8.59 -12.18 8.48
C TYR A 56 -7.12 -12.37 8.92
N MET A 57 -6.60 -11.47 9.74
CA MET A 57 -5.25 -11.58 10.30
C MET A 57 -5.07 -12.83 11.15
N ASN A 58 -6.06 -13.16 11.98
CA ASN A 58 -6.03 -14.38 12.79
C ASN A 58 -6.00 -15.65 11.90
N ALA A 59 -6.74 -15.69 10.81
CA ALA A 59 -6.68 -16.79 9.85
C ALA A 59 -5.28 -16.95 9.24
N ILE A 60 -4.62 -15.85 8.89
CA ILE A 60 -3.21 -15.85 8.42
C ILE A 60 -2.27 -16.40 9.51
N PHE A 61 -2.40 -15.95 10.76
CA PHE A 61 -1.55 -16.40 11.87
C PHE A 61 -1.73 -17.89 12.19
N GLN A 62 -2.92 -18.42 11.96
CA GLN A 62 -3.25 -19.84 12.14
C GLN A 62 -2.91 -20.70 10.91
N HIS A 63 -2.54 -20.10 9.78
CA HIS A 63 -2.38 -20.75 8.48
C HIS A 63 -3.64 -21.53 8.05
N ASP A 64 -4.80 -21.03 8.42
CA ASP A 64 -6.08 -21.68 8.10
C ASP A 64 -6.93 -20.81 7.16
N PRO A 65 -6.89 -21.06 5.85
CA PRO A 65 -7.74 -20.35 4.89
C PRO A 65 -9.25 -20.53 5.13
N ASN A 66 -9.66 -21.59 5.88
CA ASN A 66 -11.06 -21.83 6.20
C ASN A 66 -11.54 -21.02 7.40
N ALA A 67 -10.62 -20.45 8.19
CA ALA A 67 -10.93 -19.58 9.32
C ALA A 67 -11.14 -18.10 8.89
N VAL A 68 -10.98 -17.78 7.61
CA VAL A 68 -11.24 -16.44 7.07
C VAL A 68 -12.70 -16.06 7.27
N PRO A 69 -13.00 -14.81 7.70
CA PRO A 69 -14.37 -14.32 7.77
C PRO A 69 -15.14 -14.53 6.45
N PRO A 70 -16.47 -14.48 6.45
CA PRO A 70 -17.28 -14.80 5.26
C PRO A 70 -16.80 -14.07 4.01
N LEU A 71 -16.59 -14.83 2.93
CA LEU A 71 -16.13 -14.33 1.63
C LEU A 71 -17.32 -14.19 0.67
N ALA A 72 -17.26 -13.21 -0.22
CA ALA A 72 -18.11 -13.17 -1.40
C ALA A 72 -17.74 -14.32 -2.37
N ARG A 73 -18.68 -14.70 -3.22
CA ARG A 73 -18.46 -15.82 -4.16
C ARG A 73 -17.33 -15.56 -5.16
N ASP A 74 -17.19 -14.30 -5.55
CA ASP A 74 -16.25 -13.78 -6.53
C ASP A 74 -15.16 -12.92 -5.87
N VAL A 75 -14.83 -13.23 -4.60
CA VAL A 75 -13.78 -12.53 -3.87
C VAL A 75 -12.49 -12.47 -4.69
N ARG A 76 -11.91 -11.29 -4.76
CA ARG A 76 -10.64 -11.05 -5.44
C ARG A 76 -9.53 -10.79 -4.43
N MET A 77 -8.42 -11.51 -4.56
CA MET A 77 -7.24 -11.31 -3.73
C MET A 77 -6.01 -11.00 -4.58
N THR A 78 -5.21 -10.02 -4.15
CA THR A 78 -3.88 -9.78 -4.70
C THR A 78 -2.83 -9.78 -3.61
N GLU A 79 -1.61 -10.24 -3.94
CA GLU A 79 -0.41 -10.11 -3.13
C GLU A 79 0.70 -9.48 -3.99
N ASN A 80 1.20 -8.30 -3.60
CA ASN A 80 2.22 -7.56 -4.36
C ASN A 80 1.89 -7.44 -5.86
N THR A 81 0.65 -7.09 -6.17
CA THR A 81 0.04 -6.95 -7.52
C THR A 81 -0.35 -8.24 -8.23
N ALA A 82 0.13 -9.40 -7.81
CA ALA A 82 -0.26 -10.68 -8.39
C ALA A 82 -1.62 -11.14 -7.86
N GLU A 83 -2.53 -11.52 -8.75
CA GLU A 83 -3.80 -12.12 -8.35
C GLU A 83 -3.59 -13.57 -7.94
N LEU A 84 -4.08 -13.94 -6.75
CA LEU A 84 -3.90 -15.24 -6.12
C LEU A 84 -5.22 -15.73 -5.49
N ASN A 85 -5.30 -17.03 -5.24
CA ASN A 85 -6.38 -17.59 -4.44
C ASN A 85 -6.09 -17.47 -2.93
N ILE A 86 -7.16 -17.46 -2.12
CA ILE A 86 -7.03 -17.53 -0.65
C ILE A 86 -6.23 -18.77 -0.27
N GLY A 87 -5.27 -18.61 0.63
CA GLY A 87 -4.35 -19.69 1.03
C GLY A 87 -3.09 -19.79 0.17
N GLU A 88 -2.99 -19.00 -0.89
CA GLU A 88 -1.78 -18.86 -1.70
C GLU A 88 -0.99 -17.61 -1.32
N GLY A 89 0.23 -17.51 -1.83
CA GLY A 89 1.12 -16.38 -1.54
C GLY A 89 1.95 -16.56 -0.27
N MET A 90 2.81 -15.58 -0.04
CA MET A 90 3.83 -15.66 1.03
C MET A 90 3.23 -15.52 2.42
N LEU A 91 2.25 -14.65 2.60
CA LEU A 91 1.60 -14.46 3.89
C LEU A 91 0.87 -15.74 4.35
N TRP A 92 0.30 -16.51 3.42
CA TRP A 92 -0.37 -17.76 3.74
C TRP A 92 0.57 -18.95 3.88
N ARG A 93 1.67 -18.97 3.13
CA ARG A 93 2.59 -20.11 3.05
C ARG A 93 3.79 -20.04 3.99
N SER A 94 3.97 -18.92 4.69
CA SER A 94 5.04 -18.75 5.68
C SER A 94 4.47 -18.69 7.07
N LYS A 95 5.27 -19.07 8.08
CA LYS A 95 4.96 -18.77 9.47
C LYS A 95 4.92 -17.25 9.64
N VAL A 96 3.76 -16.71 10.01
CA VAL A 96 3.55 -15.30 10.26
C VAL A 96 3.25 -15.08 11.74
N GLU A 97 3.95 -14.11 12.35
CA GLU A 97 3.80 -13.79 13.78
C GLU A 97 3.52 -12.28 13.92
N PRO A 98 2.54 -11.90 14.76
CA PRO A 98 2.23 -10.50 15.00
C PRO A 98 3.35 -9.77 15.77
N THR A 99 3.36 -8.44 15.64
CA THR A 99 4.14 -7.55 16.49
C THR A 99 3.23 -6.51 17.14
N SER A 100 3.79 -5.61 17.95
CA SER A 100 3.01 -4.55 18.59
C SER A 100 2.66 -3.36 17.67
N PHE A 101 3.32 -3.22 16.52
CA PHE A 101 3.07 -2.10 15.61
C PHE A 101 1.91 -2.40 14.67
N LYS A 102 0.80 -1.65 14.84
CA LYS A 102 -0.40 -1.80 14.03
C LYS A 102 -1.17 -0.47 13.93
N ILE A 103 -1.49 -0.04 12.72
CA ILE A 103 -2.35 1.10 12.41
C ILE A 103 -3.56 0.54 11.66
N VAL A 104 -4.77 0.70 12.22
CA VAL A 104 -6.02 0.26 11.59
C VAL A 104 -6.87 1.46 11.24
N ILE A 105 -7.27 1.54 9.98
CA ILE A 105 -8.08 2.59 9.40
C ILE A 105 -9.38 1.96 8.89
N ALA A 106 -10.53 2.48 9.31
CA ALA A 106 -11.83 1.92 8.94
C ALA A 106 -12.74 2.98 8.35
N ASP A 107 -13.35 2.65 7.22
CA ASP A 107 -14.28 3.49 6.46
C ASP A 107 -15.66 2.84 6.37
N PRO A 108 -16.56 3.12 7.33
CA PRO A 108 -17.91 2.56 7.31
C PRO A 108 -18.77 3.05 6.13
N VAL A 109 -18.41 4.18 5.50
CA VAL A 109 -19.18 4.74 4.38
C VAL A 109 -19.03 3.88 3.12
N PHE A 110 -17.81 3.39 2.87
CA PHE A 110 -17.51 2.53 1.71
C PHE A 110 -17.23 1.08 2.07
N GLY A 111 -17.45 0.69 3.32
CA GLY A 111 -17.26 -0.69 3.75
C GLY A 111 -15.80 -1.16 3.60
N GLN A 112 -14.82 -0.29 3.86
CA GLN A 112 -13.42 -0.65 3.71
C GLN A 112 -12.64 -0.54 5.02
N VAL A 113 -11.67 -1.42 5.18
CA VAL A 113 -10.72 -1.38 6.30
C VAL A 113 -9.33 -1.66 5.77
N ALA A 114 -8.34 -0.92 6.28
CA ALA A 114 -6.93 -1.16 6.00
C ALA A 114 -6.13 -1.28 7.29
N GLU A 115 -5.06 -2.06 7.23
CA GLU A 115 -4.08 -2.21 8.30
C GLU A 115 -2.67 -2.04 7.74
N GLN A 116 -1.88 -1.16 8.37
CA GLN A 116 -0.43 -1.13 8.21
C GLN A 116 0.20 -1.73 9.46
N THR A 117 1.05 -2.72 9.30
CA THR A 117 1.62 -3.46 10.43
C THR A 117 3.03 -3.96 10.14
N ARG A 118 3.81 -4.14 11.20
CA ARG A 118 5.05 -4.89 11.15
C ARG A 118 4.78 -6.31 11.62
N LEU A 119 5.18 -7.29 10.84
CA LEU A 119 5.03 -8.72 11.16
C LEU A 119 6.40 -9.42 11.13
N LYS A 120 6.45 -10.65 11.64
CA LYS A 120 7.53 -11.58 11.32
C LYS A 120 7.04 -12.61 10.33
N ILE A 121 7.71 -12.73 9.18
CA ILE A 121 7.41 -13.70 8.13
C ILE A 121 8.60 -14.65 8.01
N GLY A 122 8.42 -15.90 8.42
CA GLY A 122 9.52 -16.87 8.48
C GLY A 122 10.63 -16.43 9.44
N GLY A 123 10.29 -15.79 10.54
CA GLY A 123 11.20 -15.27 11.57
C GLY A 123 11.90 -13.95 11.21
N GLN A 124 11.68 -13.38 10.02
CA GLN A 124 12.25 -12.10 9.59
C GLN A 124 11.21 -10.98 9.70
N ASP A 125 11.66 -9.79 10.13
CA ASP A 125 10.78 -8.62 10.14
C ASP A 125 10.38 -8.24 8.71
N ALA A 126 9.09 -7.94 8.56
CA ALA A 126 8.44 -7.52 7.32
C ALA A 126 7.49 -6.37 7.59
N LEU A 127 7.36 -5.47 6.63
CA LEU A 127 6.35 -4.42 6.60
C LEU A 127 5.21 -4.88 5.72
N VAL A 128 3.99 -4.75 6.21
CA VAL A 128 2.80 -5.29 5.58
C VAL A 128 1.70 -4.25 5.58
N ALA A 129 0.98 -4.14 4.49
CA ALA A 129 -0.28 -3.42 4.38
C ALA A 129 -1.35 -4.34 3.81
N ILE A 130 -2.52 -4.33 4.43
CA ILE A 130 -3.66 -5.14 3.98
C ILE A 130 -4.88 -4.23 3.89
N ARG A 131 -5.64 -4.36 2.81
CA ARG A 131 -6.95 -3.74 2.64
C ARG A 131 -8.00 -4.81 2.41
N LEU A 132 -9.12 -4.68 3.09
CA LEU A 132 -10.32 -5.46 2.84
C LEU A 132 -11.45 -4.53 2.41
N LYS A 133 -12.23 -4.94 1.41
CA LYS A 133 -13.53 -4.36 1.10
C LYS A 133 -14.61 -5.33 1.52
N ILE A 134 -15.55 -4.83 2.31
CA ILE A 134 -16.65 -5.59 2.87
C ILE A 134 -17.96 -5.07 2.28
N ASP A 135 -18.72 -5.91 1.64
CA ASP A 135 -20.11 -5.65 1.25
C ASP A 135 -21.00 -6.77 1.76
N ARG A 136 -22.22 -6.42 2.18
CA ARG A 136 -23.21 -7.37 2.72
C ARG A 136 -22.64 -8.35 3.75
N ASN A 137 -21.74 -7.86 4.63
CA ASN A 137 -21.01 -8.63 5.63
C ASN A 137 -20.17 -9.78 5.04
N ARG A 138 -19.61 -9.59 3.86
CA ARG A 138 -18.70 -10.51 3.18
C ARG A 138 -17.49 -9.74 2.65
N ILE A 139 -16.33 -10.36 2.66
CA ILE A 139 -15.14 -9.80 2.04
C ILE A 139 -15.25 -9.97 0.53
N GLU A 140 -15.26 -8.86 -0.22
CA GLU A 140 -15.26 -8.83 -1.69
C GLU A 140 -13.87 -8.69 -2.27
N GLU A 141 -13.01 -7.89 -1.59
CA GLU A 141 -11.66 -7.62 -2.06
C GLU A 141 -10.66 -7.77 -0.92
N ILE A 142 -9.52 -8.36 -1.25
CA ILE A 142 -8.37 -8.50 -0.38
C ILE A 142 -7.13 -8.02 -1.13
N GLU A 143 -6.46 -7.02 -0.61
CA GLU A 143 -5.24 -6.49 -1.20
C GLU A 143 -4.13 -6.54 -0.17
N GLN A 144 -3.06 -7.26 -0.48
CA GLN A 144 -1.90 -7.46 0.39
C GLN A 144 -0.67 -6.89 -0.28
N ILE A 145 0.04 -6.03 0.43
CA ILE A 145 1.34 -5.51 0.02
C ILE A 145 2.31 -5.80 1.15
N TRP A 146 3.46 -6.37 0.85
CA TRP A 146 4.47 -6.63 1.87
C TRP A 146 5.88 -6.62 1.30
N THR A 147 6.84 -6.27 2.15
CA THR A 147 8.27 -6.35 1.86
C THR A 147 9.04 -6.90 3.06
N ARG A 148 10.12 -7.61 2.79
CA ARG A 148 11.11 -8.05 3.78
C ARG A 148 12.35 -7.16 3.75
N GLY A 149 13.27 -7.45 4.64
CA GLY A 149 14.53 -6.72 4.68
C GLY A 149 14.43 -5.39 5.40
N VAL A 150 13.51 -5.30 6.37
CA VAL A 150 13.42 -4.14 7.26
C VAL A 150 14.79 -3.94 7.91
N ASP A 151 15.32 -2.74 7.76
CA ASP A 151 16.59 -2.38 8.38
C ASP A 151 16.49 -2.53 9.90
N LYS A 152 17.49 -3.19 10.50
CA LYS A 152 17.49 -3.46 11.94
C LYS A 152 17.42 -2.19 12.79
N THR A 153 17.87 -1.05 12.28
CA THR A 153 17.81 0.23 12.97
C THR A 153 16.43 0.90 12.87
N ALA A 154 15.56 0.47 11.93
CA ALA A 154 14.17 0.91 11.84
C ALA A 154 13.24 0.15 12.81
N ILE A 155 13.60 -1.09 13.20
CA ILE A 155 12.74 -1.94 14.03
C ILE A 155 12.33 -1.26 15.35
N PRO A 156 13.22 -0.61 16.11
CA PRO A 156 12.83 0.12 17.32
C PRO A 156 11.85 1.28 17.07
N LEU A 157 11.86 1.85 15.87
CA LEU A 157 10.97 2.94 15.45
C LEU A 157 9.57 2.45 15.04
N LEU A 158 9.45 1.14 14.79
CA LEU A 158 8.23 0.43 14.37
C LEU A 158 7.69 -0.46 15.51
N THR A 159 7.68 0.04 16.74
CA THR A 159 7.16 -0.67 17.91
C THR A 159 5.83 -0.12 18.39
N THR A 160 5.62 1.18 18.24
CA THR A 160 4.40 1.88 18.64
C THR A 160 4.00 2.86 17.55
N PRO A 161 2.77 2.81 17.05
CA PRO A 161 2.29 3.78 16.08
C PRO A 161 2.16 5.17 16.73
N ARG A 162 2.26 6.22 15.91
CA ARG A 162 2.11 7.58 16.40
C ARG A 162 0.65 7.89 16.75
N PRO A 163 0.41 8.67 17.82
CA PRO A 163 -0.96 9.02 18.26
C PRO A 163 -1.83 9.61 17.17
N GLY A 164 -1.30 10.49 16.33
CA GLY A 164 -2.05 11.13 15.24
C GLY A 164 -2.58 10.18 14.17
N LEU A 165 -2.13 8.92 14.14
CA LEU A 165 -2.62 7.89 13.22
C LEU A 165 -3.58 6.88 13.88
N VAL A 166 -3.66 6.85 15.21
CA VAL A 166 -4.44 5.85 15.92
C VAL A 166 -5.49 6.43 16.87
N ASP A 167 -5.31 7.64 17.36
CA ASP A 167 -6.22 8.29 18.28
C ASP A 167 -7.42 8.92 17.58
N ASP A 168 -8.56 8.92 18.25
CA ASP A 168 -9.76 9.57 17.74
C ASP A 168 -9.64 11.11 17.81
N VAL A 169 -10.10 11.78 16.76
CA VAL A 169 -10.23 13.24 16.76
C VAL A 169 -11.52 13.62 17.51
N PRO A 170 -11.46 14.60 18.43
CA PRO A 170 -12.66 15.13 19.06
C PRO A 170 -13.72 15.51 18.01
N ALA A 171 -14.98 15.22 18.29
CA ALA A 171 -16.06 15.40 17.31
C ALA A 171 -16.15 16.86 16.78
N SER A 172 -15.81 17.85 17.62
CA SER A 172 -15.78 19.27 17.24
C SER A 172 -14.62 19.65 16.31
N GLU A 173 -13.60 18.80 16.17
CA GLU A 173 -12.37 19.05 15.41
C GLU A 173 -12.28 18.15 14.16
N ARG A 174 -13.29 17.30 13.95
CA ARG A 174 -13.31 16.38 12.80
C ARG A 174 -13.44 17.17 11.51
N THR A 175 -12.64 16.78 10.56
CA THR A 175 -12.62 17.30 9.21
C THR A 175 -13.55 16.46 8.32
N SER A 176 -14.30 17.11 7.42
CA SER A 176 -15.18 16.39 6.50
C SER A 176 -14.39 15.48 5.56
N ARG A 177 -15.05 14.40 5.11
CA ARG A 177 -14.49 13.42 4.19
C ARG A 177 -13.84 14.04 2.96
N ASP A 178 -14.52 14.99 2.31
CA ASP A 178 -14.02 15.62 1.08
C ASP A 178 -12.72 16.40 1.33
N VAL A 179 -12.61 17.08 2.46
CA VAL A 179 -11.39 17.80 2.84
C VAL A 179 -10.26 16.82 3.18
N LEU A 180 -10.56 15.70 3.83
CA LEU A 180 -9.57 14.65 4.09
C LEU A 180 -9.02 14.07 2.77
N ILE A 181 -9.90 13.76 1.81
CA ILE A 181 -9.50 13.27 0.48
C ILE A 181 -8.69 14.32 -0.28
N TRP A 182 -9.13 15.57 -0.24
CA TRP A 182 -8.41 16.68 -0.89
C TRP A 182 -7.00 16.85 -0.29
N ALA A 183 -6.87 16.88 1.03
CA ALA A 183 -5.59 17.04 1.68
C ALA A 183 -4.60 15.90 1.31
N ALA A 184 -5.06 14.64 1.32
CA ALA A 184 -4.25 13.51 0.89
C ALA A 184 -3.82 13.61 -0.58
N ASN A 185 -4.72 14.05 -1.48
CA ASN A 185 -4.37 14.23 -2.89
C ASN A 185 -3.39 15.39 -3.10
N SER A 186 -3.49 16.47 -2.33
CA SER A 186 -2.59 17.61 -2.43
C SER A 186 -1.12 17.26 -2.17
N TYR A 187 -0.87 16.24 -1.34
CA TYR A 187 0.47 15.69 -1.14
C TYR A 187 1.05 15.12 -2.44
N PHE A 188 0.27 14.35 -3.16
CA PHE A 188 0.70 13.77 -4.44
C PHE A 188 0.86 14.85 -5.52
N ASP A 189 0.00 15.88 -5.51
CA ASP A 189 0.14 17.02 -6.42
C ASP A 189 1.44 17.79 -6.15
N ALA A 190 1.80 17.96 -4.88
CA ALA A 190 3.06 18.58 -4.49
C ALA A 190 4.28 17.78 -4.95
N LEU A 191 4.24 16.45 -4.84
CA LEU A 191 5.32 15.56 -5.31
C LEU A 191 5.47 15.61 -6.82
N GLU A 192 4.36 15.49 -7.59
CA GLU A 192 4.41 15.54 -9.06
C GLU A 192 4.82 16.91 -9.58
N GLY A 193 4.46 17.97 -8.86
CA GLY A 193 4.78 19.36 -9.21
C GLY A 193 6.16 19.84 -8.73
N ASP A 194 6.88 19.06 -7.93
CA ASP A 194 8.13 19.49 -7.26
C ASP A 194 7.95 20.81 -6.48
N ASP A 195 6.75 21.07 -5.97
CA ASP A 195 6.39 22.28 -5.23
C ASP A 195 5.59 21.96 -3.96
N GLY A 196 6.27 22.02 -2.82
CA GLY A 196 5.65 21.74 -1.53
C GLY A 196 4.58 22.75 -1.09
N LYS A 197 4.44 23.89 -1.77
CA LYS A 197 3.38 24.87 -1.47
C LYS A 197 2.00 24.41 -1.95
N ILE A 198 1.95 23.44 -2.86
CA ILE A 198 0.70 22.84 -3.35
C ILE A 198 0.08 21.97 -2.26
N GLY A 199 0.90 21.32 -1.44
CA GLY A 199 0.44 20.38 -0.42
C GLY A 199 -0.16 21.08 0.80
N ALA A 200 -1.22 20.49 1.34
CA ALA A 200 -1.88 20.96 2.57
C ALA A 200 -1.09 20.55 3.82
N PHE A 201 0.16 20.97 3.95
CA PHE A 201 1.02 20.60 5.07
C PHE A 201 0.86 21.52 6.26
N ALA A 202 0.80 20.95 7.46
CA ALA A 202 1.00 21.68 8.70
C ALA A 202 2.51 21.96 8.92
N ASP A 203 2.84 22.98 9.72
CA ASP A 203 4.24 23.32 10.03
C ASP A 203 4.96 22.19 10.79
N ASP A 204 4.21 21.43 11.60
CA ASP A 204 4.68 20.29 12.36
C ASP A 204 4.60 18.96 11.58
N CYS A 205 4.29 19.01 10.29
CA CYS A 205 4.20 17.82 9.45
C CYS A 205 5.44 16.95 9.57
N VAL A 206 5.27 15.67 9.91
CA VAL A 206 6.32 14.65 9.90
C VAL A 206 6.00 13.58 8.86
N ARG A 207 7.02 13.09 8.17
CA ARG A 207 6.90 11.99 7.21
C ARG A 207 7.83 10.87 7.61
N HIS A 208 7.28 9.65 7.66
CA HIS A 208 8.03 8.44 7.94
C HIS A 208 7.95 7.51 6.72
N GLU A 209 9.09 6.96 6.36
CA GLU A 209 9.23 5.98 5.28
C GLU A 209 9.92 4.73 5.84
N ASN A 210 9.25 3.59 5.80
CA ASN A 210 9.72 2.33 6.41
C ASN A 210 10.21 2.53 7.87
N GLY A 211 9.53 3.39 8.64
CA GLY A 211 9.83 3.69 10.03
C GLY A 211 10.79 4.85 10.29
N TYR A 212 11.50 5.37 9.28
CA TYR A 212 12.41 6.51 9.45
C TYR A 212 11.72 7.83 9.21
N GLN A 213 11.90 8.77 10.11
CA GLN A 213 11.47 10.15 9.90
C GLN A 213 12.38 10.83 8.87
N THR A 214 11.78 11.31 7.78
CA THR A 214 12.50 11.87 6.62
C THR A 214 12.43 13.40 6.54
N VAL A 215 11.59 14.03 7.36
CA VAL A 215 11.43 15.50 7.44
C VAL A 215 11.20 15.94 8.89
N ASN A 216 11.37 17.25 9.13
CA ASN A 216 11.16 17.88 10.44
C ASN A 216 11.93 17.20 11.58
N ASN A 217 13.09 16.63 11.28
CA ASN A 217 13.95 16.08 12.30
C ASN A 217 14.58 17.20 13.16
N PRO A 218 14.62 17.05 14.50
CA PRO A 218 15.31 18.00 15.35
C PRO A 218 16.83 18.00 15.06
N PRO A 219 17.54 19.13 15.26
CA PRO A 219 18.99 19.16 15.16
C PRO A 219 19.66 18.14 16.12
N PRO A 220 20.75 17.46 15.72
CA PRO A 220 21.58 17.63 14.50
C PRO A 220 21.05 16.93 13.25
N GLY A 221 19.76 16.68 13.13
CA GLY A 221 19.13 15.92 12.07
C GLY A 221 18.89 14.47 12.47
N GLY A 222 17.76 13.93 12.00
CA GLY A 222 17.40 12.53 12.19
C GLY A 222 18.11 11.62 11.20
N ARG A 223 17.98 10.33 11.44
CA ARG A 223 18.39 9.33 10.45
C ARG A 223 17.38 9.35 9.30
N MET A 224 17.81 9.78 8.14
CA MET A 224 17.17 9.35 6.90
C MET A 224 17.36 7.84 6.76
N MET A 225 16.50 7.17 6.00
CA MET A 225 16.63 5.72 5.76
C MET A 225 18.09 5.36 5.50
N PRO A 226 18.68 4.40 6.23
CA PRO A 226 19.94 3.82 5.80
C PRO A 226 19.66 3.11 4.48
N SER A 227 20.02 3.77 3.41
CA SER A 227 20.09 3.18 2.09
C SER A 227 21.58 2.96 1.80
N PRO A 228 21.97 1.87 1.15
CA PRO A 228 23.31 1.76 0.59
C PRO A 228 23.59 2.89 -0.42
N MET A 229 22.56 3.61 -0.86
CA MET A 229 22.67 4.81 -1.70
C MET A 229 22.78 6.11 -0.89
N LEU A 230 22.61 6.09 0.44
CA LEU A 230 22.76 7.31 1.25
C LEU A 230 24.21 7.46 1.66
N PRO A 231 24.83 8.63 1.37
CA PRO A 231 26.21 8.89 1.76
C PRO A 231 26.34 8.89 3.29
N ASN A 232 27.51 8.49 3.76
CA ASN A 232 27.88 8.60 5.16
C ASN A 232 27.70 10.05 5.63
N ALA A 233 27.13 10.27 6.80
CA ALA A 233 26.92 11.60 7.41
C ALA A 233 28.22 12.44 7.54
N SER A 234 29.38 11.82 7.47
CA SER A 234 30.68 12.53 7.43
C SER A 234 31.07 13.03 6.03
N THR A 235 30.32 12.68 4.98
CA THR A 235 30.55 13.17 3.62
C THR A 235 29.74 14.45 3.35
N PRO A 236 30.17 15.33 2.40
CA PRO A 236 29.40 16.51 2.03
C PRO A 236 27.95 16.16 1.62
N GLN A 237 27.75 15.06 0.89
CA GLN A 237 26.42 14.58 0.49
C GLN A 237 25.59 14.15 1.70
N GLY A 238 26.19 13.46 2.67
CA GLY A 238 25.50 13.10 3.91
C GLY A 238 25.11 14.28 4.77
N GLN A 239 25.96 15.32 4.83
CA GLN A 239 25.63 16.58 5.50
C GLN A 239 24.46 17.30 4.83
N GLU A 240 24.43 17.34 3.51
CA GLU A 240 23.30 17.94 2.78
C GLU A 240 21.99 17.18 3.02
N GLN A 241 22.03 15.86 3.03
CA GLN A 241 20.85 15.05 3.36
C GLN A 241 20.35 15.26 4.79
N LEU A 242 21.27 15.43 5.76
CA LEU A 242 20.87 15.78 7.12
C LEU A 242 20.15 17.14 7.16
N LYS A 243 20.63 18.13 6.44
CA LYS A 243 19.95 19.44 6.33
C LYS A 243 18.55 19.28 5.72
N ILE A 244 18.43 18.52 4.65
CA ILE A 244 17.15 18.23 3.98
C ILE A 244 16.20 17.52 4.94
N SER A 245 16.67 16.61 5.78
CA SER A 245 15.84 15.90 6.76
C SER A 245 15.31 16.80 7.89
N MET A 246 15.93 17.95 8.14
CA MET A 246 15.46 18.92 9.11
C MET A 246 14.43 19.92 8.53
N MET A 247 14.24 19.93 7.22
CA MET A 247 13.25 20.80 6.57
C MET A 247 11.81 20.36 6.88
N THR A 248 10.87 21.30 6.79
CA THR A 248 9.44 20.98 6.81
C THR A 248 9.04 20.12 5.58
N CYS A 249 7.89 19.46 5.64
CA CYS A 249 7.37 18.69 4.50
C CYS A 249 7.34 19.53 3.21
N SER A 250 6.80 20.73 3.28
CA SER A 250 6.74 21.67 2.14
C SER A 250 8.12 22.08 1.61
N ALA A 251 9.03 22.46 2.51
CA ALA A 251 10.36 22.90 2.10
C ALA A 251 11.17 21.77 1.46
N GLN A 252 11.08 20.54 1.99
CA GLN A 252 11.81 19.41 1.42
C GLN A 252 11.35 19.07 0.00
N ILE A 253 10.05 19.01 -0.25
CA ILE A 253 9.52 18.73 -1.60
C ILE A 253 9.99 19.81 -2.58
N SER A 254 9.98 21.09 -2.15
CA SER A 254 10.43 22.20 -2.99
C SER A 254 11.94 22.20 -3.31
N THR A 255 12.75 21.35 -2.65
CA THR A 255 14.15 21.12 -3.06
C THR A 255 14.28 20.28 -4.32
N LYS A 256 13.19 19.67 -4.81
CA LYS A 256 13.15 18.75 -5.94
C LYS A 256 13.94 17.46 -5.72
N ILE A 257 14.24 17.09 -4.48
CA ILE A 257 14.97 15.84 -4.18
C ILE A 257 14.18 14.61 -4.60
N LEU A 258 12.86 14.74 -4.73
CA LEU A 258 11.95 13.68 -5.13
C LEU A 258 11.53 13.77 -6.62
N ASN A 259 12.20 14.59 -7.44
CA ASN A 259 11.87 14.84 -8.84
C ASN A 259 11.97 13.60 -9.76
N PHE A 260 12.47 12.49 -9.25
CA PHE A 260 12.46 11.19 -9.95
C PHE A 260 11.07 10.54 -9.95
N ILE A 261 10.15 10.98 -9.08
CA ILE A 261 8.74 10.60 -9.09
C ILE A 261 8.05 11.47 -10.14
N LYS A 262 7.73 10.89 -11.30
CA LYS A 262 7.18 11.65 -12.43
C LYS A 262 5.67 11.59 -12.51
N LYS A 263 5.09 10.55 -12.01
CA LYS A 263 3.65 10.31 -12.09
C LYS A 263 3.22 9.44 -10.92
N ILE A 264 2.12 9.78 -10.31
CA ILE A 264 1.52 9.00 -9.23
C ILE A 264 0.11 8.62 -9.65
N ARG A 265 -0.02 7.51 -10.35
CA ARG A 265 -1.28 7.03 -10.93
C ARG A 265 -1.35 5.49 -10.96
N PRO A 266 -2.44 4.91 -10.50
CA PRO A 266 -3.52 5.58 -9.77
C PRO A 266 -3.12 5.90 -8.34
N ARG A 267 -3.75 6.92 -7.73
CA ARG A 267 -3.51 7.28 -6.33
C ARG A 267 -4.32 6.43 -5.35
N ARG A 268 -5.49 6.00 -5.77
CA ARG A 268 -6.42 5.11 -5.05
C ARG A 268 -6.60 5.50 -3.58
N VAL A 269 -7.25 6.64 -3.33
CA VAL A 269 -7.68 7.06 -1.99
C VAL A 269 -8.86 6.18 -1.59
N LEU A 270 -8.63 5.13 -0.81
CA LEU A 270 -9.58 4.04 -0.63
C LEU A 270 -10.24 3.98 0.73
N VAL A 271 -9.54 4.31 1.80
CA VAL A 271 -10.07 4.18 3.17
C VAL A 271 -9.97 5.52 3.87
N VAL A 272 -11.10 6.10 4.23
CA VAL A 272 -11.19 7.42 4.88
C VAL A 272 -11.86 7.27 6.23
N ASP A 273 -11.07 7.40 7.28
CA ASP A 273 -11.50 7.29 8.67
C ASP A 273 -11.77 8.68 9.25
N GLU A 274 -13.00 9.16 9.10
CA GLU A 274 -13.39 10.49 9.60
C GLU A 274 -13.31 10.60 11.12
N GLN A 275 -13.46 9.48 11.85
CA GLN A 275 -13.35 9.47 13.31
C GLN A 275 -11.93 9.76 13.78
N LYS A 276 -10.95 9.24 13.08
CA LYS A 276 -9.52 9.45 13.36
C LYS A 276 -8.90 10.59 12.56
N GLY A 277 -9.60 11.12 11.54
CA GLY A 277 -9.02 12.06 10.58
C GLY A 277 -7.85 11.43 9.80
N VAL A 278 -7.97 10.16 9.46
CA VAL A 278 -6.90 9.39 8.81
C VAL A 278 -7.35 8.90 7.45
N VAL A 279 -6.47 9.03 6.46
CA VAL A 279 -6.71 8.56 5.10
C VAL A 279 -5.65 7.56 4.70
N ALA A 280 -6.07 6.40 4.21
CA ALA A 280 -5.18 5.41 3.61
C ALA A 280 -5.33 5.41 2.09
N THR A 281 -4.19 5.50 1.42
CA THR A 281 -4.07 5.50 -0.03
C THR A 281 -3.20 4.35 -0.49
N PHE A 282 -3.40 3.92 -1.74
CA PHE A 282 -2.59 2.90 -2.39
C PHE A 282 -2.02 3.48 -3.70
N PRO A 283 -1.07 4.40 -3.59
CA PRO A 283 -0.48 5.08 -4.75
C PRO A 283 0.47 4.15 -5.50
N PHE A 284 0.54 4.41 -6.80
CA PHE A 284 1.50 3.77 -7.68
C PHE A 284 2.41 4.84 -8.25
N PHE A 285 3.66 4.87 -7.78
CA PHE A 285 4.67 5.83 -8.18
C PHE A 285 5.41 5.33 -9.42
N VAL A 286 5.51 6.16 -10.43
CA VAL A 286 6.23 5.84 -11.67
C VAL A 286 7.56 6.59 -11.68
N GLU A 287 8.66 5.85 -11.71
CA GLU A 287 10.01 6.36 -11.88
C GLU A 287 10.49 6.07 -13.32
N ASP A 288 10.88 7.09 -14.04
CA ASP A 288 11.23 7.03 -15.48
C ASP A 288 12.73 7.09 -15.77
N GLY A 289 13.56 6.88 -14.76
CA GLY A 289 15.02 6.99 -14.88
C GLY A 289 15.55 8.40 -14.71
N THR A 290 14.73 9.37 -14.36
CA THR A 290 15.18 10.74 -14.04
C THR A 290 16.16 10.73 -12.87
N ARG A 291 17.23 11.51 -12.99
CA ARG A 291 18.25 11.65 -11.94
C ARG A 291 17.70 12.44 -10.75
N ARG A 292 17.97 11.97 -9.55
CA ARG A 292 17.52 12.65 -8.31
C ARG A 292 18.10 14.05 -8.18
N GLY A 293 17.28 14.99 -7.74
CA GLY A 293 17.67 16.38 -7.53
C GLY A 293 18.06 17.15 -8.80
N GLY A 294 17.92 16.56 -9.98
CA GLY A 294 18.32 17.20 -11.25
C GLY A 294 19.83 17.35 -11.42
N ASP A 295 20.66 16.75 -10.56
CA ASP A 295 22.12 16.80 -10.69
C ASP A 295 22.55 15.96 -11.91
N PRO A 296 23.19 16.56 -12.94
CA PRO A 296 23.65 15.83 -14.12
C PRO A 296 24.74 14.81 -13.80
N ASN A 297 25.43 14.92 -12.67
CA ASN A 297 26.47 14.00 -12.23
C ASN A 297 25.93 12.87 -11.35
N ALA A 298 24.67 12.96 -10.89
CA ALA A 298 24.06 11.86 -10.14
C ALA A 298 23.94 10.63 -11.03
N PRO A 299 23.99 9.40 -10.50
CA PRO A 299 23.68 8.20 -11.26
C PRO A 299 22.30 8.31 -11.94
N PRO A 300 22.10 7.68 -13.10
CA PRO A 300 20.76 7.55 -13.68
C PRO A 300 19.79 7.02 -12.64
N GLY A 301 18.55 7.55 -12.62
CA GLY A 301 17.46 6.99 -11.83
C GLY A 301 17.11 5.58 -12.31
N MET A 302 16.32 4.89 -11.53
CA MET A 302 15.79 3.58 -11.91
C MET A 302 14.53 3.76 -12.77
N MET A 303 14.31 2.85 -13.71
CA MET A 303 13.01 2.71 -14.40
C MET A 303 12.23 1.60 -13.68
N LEU A 304 11.32 1.99 -12.83
CA LEU A 304 10.49 1.06 -12.07
C LEU A 304 9.21 1.75 -11.60
N ASN A 305 8.32 0.97 -11.06
CA ASN A 305 7.18 1.48 -10.32
C ASN A 305 7.33 1.11 -8.84
N LEU A 306 6.92 2.00 -7.93
CA LEU A 306 6.83 1.69 -6.51
C LEU A 306 5.36 1.62 -6.11
N TYR A 307 4.99 0.52 -5.50
CA TYR A 307 3.67 0.31 -4.94
C TYR A 307 3.76 0.33 -3.41
N THR A 308 2.89 1.09 -2.78
CA THR A 308 2.92 1.26 -1.33
C THR A 308 1.52 1.54 -0.78
N MET A 309 1.37 1.48 0.53
CA MET A 309 0.30 2.15 1.24
C MET A 309 0.87 3.39 1.93
N GLU A 310 0.24 4.53 1.73
CA GLU A 310 0.53 5.75 2.47
C GLU A 310 -0.67 6.16 3.31
N THR A 311 -0.42 6.42 4.57
CA THR A 311 -1.42 6.82 5.56
C THR A 311 -1.15 8.24 6.01
N PHE A 312 -2.19 9.08 5.96
CA PHE A 312 -2.13 10.51 6.29
C PHE A 312 -2.95 10.79 7.56
N GLY A 313 -2.32 11.37 8.56
CA GLY A 313 -2.99 11.97 9.73
C GLY A 313 -3.31 13.44 9.45
N ILE A 314 -4.60 13.78 9.39
CA ILE A 314 -5.08 15.10 8.96
C ILE A 314 -5.91 15.73 10.08
N ARG A 315 -5.56 16.97 10.43
CA ARG A 315 -6.25 17.79 11.44
C ARG A 315 -6.47 19.20 10.89
N GLY A 316 -7.67 19.72 11.05
CA GLY A 316 -8.01 21.06 10.53
C GLY A 316 -7.82 21.21 9.02
N GLY A 317 -7.85 20.12 8.25
CA GLY A 317 -7.59 20.11 6.80
C GLY A 317 -6.11 20.12 6.42
N LEU A 318 -5.18 20.02 7.38
CA LEU A 318 -3.73 19.99 7.14
C LEU A 318 -3.16 18.61 7.48
N ILE A 319 -2.14 18.21 6.73
CA ILE A 319 -1.38 16.97 6.93
C ILE A 319 -0.34 17.19 8.03
N HIS A 320 -0.49 16.51 9.16
CA HIS A 320 0.46 16.49 10.26
C HIS A 320 1.38 15.29 10.23
N GLU A 321 0.88 14.16 9.72
CA GLU A 321 1.64 12.91 9.69
C GLU A 321 1.47 12.17 8.38
N VAL A 322 2.56 11.60 7.89
CA VAL A 322 2.58 10.64 6.78
C VAL A 322 3.32 9.40 7.24
N GLU A 323 2.72 8.22 7.05
CA GLU A 323 3.37 6.93 7.23
C GLU A 323 3.33 6.16 5.93
N ALA A 324 4.49 5.93 5.31
CA ALA A 324 4.63 5.26 4.03
C ALA A 324 5.38 3.94 4.19
N PHE A 325 4.70 2.84 4.04
CA PHE A 325 5.21 1.47 3.93
C PHE A 325 4.09 0.48 3.58
N PRO A 326 4.39 -0.75 3.14
CA PRO A 326 5.68 -1.20 2.60
C PRO A 326 5.91 -0.60 1.21
N PHE A 327 7.16 -0.44 0.81
CA PHE A 327 7.49 -0.13 -0.59
C PHE A 327 7.82 -1.41 -1.34
N VAL A 328 7.07 -1.68 -2.41
CA VAL A 328 7.26 -2.84 -3.29
C VAL A 328 7.67 -2.35 -4.67
N THR A 329 8.80 -2.82 -5.14
CA THR A 329 9.28 -2.52 -6.49
C THR A 329 8.57 -3.39 -7.51
N ILE A 330 7.92 -2.76 -8.47
CA ILE A 330 7.23 -3.40 -9.59
C ILE A 330 7.98 -3.05 -10.88
N PRO A 331 8.26 -3.99 -11.78
CA PRO A 331 8.90 -3.70 -13.06
C PRO A 331 8.14 -2.60 -13.81
N TYR A 332 8.90 -1.69 -14.44
CA TYR A 332 8.32 -0.61 -15.24
C TYR A 332 7.38 -1.16 -16.33
N GLY A 333 6.24 -0.53 -16.50
CA GLY A 333 5.22 -0.96 -17.45
C GLY A 333 4.22 -2.01 -16.93
N LEU A 334 4.44 -2.61 -15.74
CA LEU A 334 3.43 -3.44 -15.09
C LEU A 334 2.50 -2.58 -14.23
N ASN A 335 1.27 -3.07 -14.02
CA ASN A 335 0.25 -2.36 -13.26
C ASN A 335 0.19 -2.83 -11.79
N ASN A 336 -0.69 -2.19 -11.00
CA ASN A 336 -0.89 -2.49 -9.59
C ASN A 336 -1.83 -3.69 -9.33
N GLY A 337 -2.27 -4.40 -10.35
CA GLY A 337 -3.21 -5.51 -10.23
C GLY A 337 -4.69 -5.11 -10.08
N TRP A 338 -5.01 -3.82 -9.91
CA TRP A 338 -6.39 -3.35 -9.64
C TRP A 338 -6.93 -2.38 -10.68
N THR A 339 -6.08 -1.68 -11.38
CA THR A 339 -6.48 -0.61 -12.31
C THR A 339 -5.78 -0.83 -13.65
N GLU A 340 -6.56 -0.87 -14.73
CA GLU A 340 -6.00 -0.94 -16.08
C GLU A 340 -5.15 0.29 -16.38
N GLY A 341 -4.03 0.10 -17.12
CA GLY A 341 -3.12 1.17 -17.54
C GLY A 341 -2.30 1.80 -16.41
N ALA A 342 -2.35 1.29 -15.17
CA ALA A 342 -1.44 1.70 -14.12
C ALA A 342 -0.01 1.25 -14.47
N GLY A 343 0.97 2.14 -14.27
CA GLY A 343 2.39 1.82 -14.53
C GLY A 343 2.94 2.35 -15.85
N HIS A 344 2.19 3.18 -16.57
CA HIS A 344 2.61 3.87 -17.80
C HIS A 344 2.60 5.39 -17.67
#